data_15b89222335c7a8d1eedaea0909a43da
#
_entry.id   15b89222335c7a8d1eedaea0909a43da
#
_cell.length_a   1.000
_cell.length_b   1.000
_cell.length_c   1.000
_cell.angle_alpha   90.00
_cell.angle_beta   90.00
_cell.angle_gamma   90.00
#
_symmetry.space_group_name_H-M   'P 1'
#
loop_
_entity.id
_entity.type
_entity.pdbx_description
1 polymer ?
#
loop_
_entity_poly.entity_id
_entity_poly.type
_entity_poly.pdbx_seq_one_letter_code
_entity_poly.pdbx_strand_id
1 'polypeptide(L)'
;MGKNIVFMTCFENAPDFFDYKEWCFKTWDYWCKKNDVELIILQDELRPSGGGVYGDGVGMKPTWQRWHVFDVLDANDVDYENVALVDVDTMVHWDCPNFFDEANGEFSAVQDKFFIEWSHRSIKGYQDFWPDVKFDWTTYFNCGFIVMNKKHRDFCKTITDFYYQNEDELRDRQHNTLKKGSDQTPVNYMIRASDYKLNFLSDKFNLSQLHMRGVLQGNLLFETGWVWHFNGFDKTKRNQLMKDVWNTIKGNYVLKK
;
A
#
# COMPACT_ATOMS: atom_id res chain seq x y z
N MET A 1 2.28 26.18 -0.37
CA MET A 1 1.76 24.89 -0.85
C MET A 1 2.25 23.82 0.09
N GLY A 2 1.36 22.95 0.59
CA GLY A 2 1.75 21.82 1.40
C GLY A 2 2.64 20.85 0.62
N LYS A 3 3.39 20.01 1.34
CA LYS A 3 4.31 19.05 0.74
C LYS A 3 3.59 17.81 0.18
N ASN A 4 4.22 17.13 -0.75
CA ASN A 4 3.87 15.77 -1.10
C ASN A 4 4.55 14.81 -0.11
N ILE A 5 3.80 13.83 0.39
CA ILE A 5 4.25 12.88 1.40
C ILE A 5 4.18 11.45 0.84
N VAL A 6 5.24 10.68 1.00
CA VAL A 6 5.19 9.21 0.95
C VAL A 6 5.09 8.71 2.39
N PHE A 7 4.03 7.97 2.69
CA PHE A 7 3.75 7.45 4.02
C PHE A 7 3.78 5.93 4.03
N MET A 8 4.53 5.36 4.96
CA MET A 8 4.68 3.93 5.15
C MET A 8 4.39 3.53 6.59
N THR A 9 3.87 2.33 6.79
CA THR A 9 3.67 1.72 8.12
C THR A 9 4.64 0.57 8.30
N CYS A 10 5.58 0.72 9.23
CA CYS A 10 6.65 -0.25 9.47
C CYS A 10 7.02 -0.29 10.95
N PHE A 11 6.38 -1.13 11.73
CA PHE A 11 6.52 -1.14 13.18
C PHE A 11 7.84 -1.73 13.66
N GLU A 12 8.51 -1.06 14.58
CA GLU A 12 9.80 -1.47 15.13
C GLU A 12 9.70 -2.67 16.07
N ASN A 13 8.57 -2.83 16.76
CA ASN A 13 8.30 -3.99 17.62
C ASN A 13 8.05 -5.32 16.88
N ALA A 14 8.00 -5.27 15.54
CA ALA A 14 7.90 -6.44 14.68
C ALA A 14 9.12 -6.57 13.73
N PRO A 15 10.38 -6.49 14.23
CA PRO A 15 11.58 -6.39 13.39
C PRO A 15 11.76 -7.58 12.47
N ASP A 16 11.44 -8.78 12.95
CA ASP A 16 11.53 -10.00 12.15
C ASP A 16 10.51 -10.04 11.01
N PHE A 17 9.47 -9.24 11.08
CA PHE A 17 8.43 -9.17 10.07
C PHE A 17 8.83 -8.29 8.88
N PHE A 18 9.60 -7.21 9.15
CA PHE A 18 10.01 -6.21 8.17
C PHE A 18 11.52 -6.23 7.90
N ASP A 19 12.16 -7.40 7.92
CA ASP A 19 13.61 -7.57 7.71
C ASP A 19 14.08 -7.05 6.33
N TYR A 20 13.16 -6.93 5.37
CA TYR A 20 13.40 -6.38 4.03
C TYR A 20 13.23 -4.85 3.94
N LYS A 21 12.80 -4.17 5.01
CA LYS A 21 12.54 -2.72 5.04
C LYS A 21 13.73 -1.87 4.56
N GLU A 22 14.94 -2.31 4.82
CA GLU A 22 16.16 -1.61 4.43
C GLU A 22 16.20 -1.32 2.91
N TRP A 23 15.81 -2.27 2.10
CA TRP A 23 15.85 -2.15 0.63
C TRP A 23 14.76 -1.23 0.12
N CYS A 24 13.58 -1.30 0.73
CA CYS A 24 12.49 -0.35 0.50
C CYS A 24 12.96 1.08 0.79
N PHE A 25 13.41 1.34 2.02
CA PHE A 25 13.77 2.69 2.47
C PHE A 25 14.88 3.31 1.64
N LYS A 26 15.89 2.55 1.24
CA LYS A 26 16.99 3.06 0.39
C LYS A 26 16.51 3.60 -0.95
N THR A 27 15.56 2.92 -1.59
CA THR A 27 15.04 3.36 -2.89
C THR A 27 14.08 4.54 -2.74
N TRP A 28 13.19 4.48 -1.76
CA TRP A 28 12.20 5.54 -1.51
C TRP A 28 12.83 6.82 -0.95
N ASP A 29 13.80 6.74 -0.06
CA ASP A 29 14.54 7.91 0.42
C ASP A 29 15.23 8.66 -0.72
N TYR A 30 15.87 7.92 -1.62
CA TYR A 30 16.46 8.52 -2.82
C TYR A 30 15.41 9.21 -3.70
N TRP A 31 14.30 8.50 -4.02
CA TRP A 31 13.26 9.05 -4.88
C TRP A 31 12.60 10.28 -4.27
N CYS A 32 12.31 10.24 -3.00
CA CYS A 32 11.71 11.34 -2.26
C CYS A 32 12.63 12.57 -2.26
N LYS A 33 13.91 12.40 -1.98
CA LYS A 33 14.91 13.49 -2.04
C LYS A 33 15.07 14.08 -3.44
N LYS A 34 15.05 13.22 -4.47
CA LYS A 34 15.14 13.64 -5.87
C LYS A 34 13.94 14.49 -6.32
N ASN A 35 12.76 14.24 -5.80
CA ASN A 35 11.50 14.84 -6.22
C ASN A 35 10.93 15.87 -5.22
N ASP A 36 11.70 16.27 -4.20
CA ASP A 36 11.26 17.19 -3.13
C ASP A 36 9.98 16.69 -2.42
N VAL A 37 9.94 15.40 -2.11
CA VAL A 37 8.86 14.70 -1.41
C VAL A 37 9.36 14.29 -0.03
N GLU A 38 8.53 14.36 0.98
CA GLU A 38 8.87 13.92 2.33
C GLU A 38 8.52 12.44 2.52
N LEU A 39 9.46 11.66 3.07
CA LEU A 39 9.22 10.26 3.46
C LEU A 39 8.94 10.18 4.95
N ILE A 40 7.73 9.74 5.31
CA ILE A 40 7.30 9.55 6.69
C ILE A 40 7.01 8.08 6.93
N ILE A 41 7.58 7.53 8.00
CA ILE A 41 7.43 6.13 8.38
C ILE A 41 6.79 6.07 9.76
N LEU A 42 5.60 5.50 9.84
CA LEU A 42 4.94 5.19 11.10
C LEU A 42 5.61 3.94 11.70
N GLN A 43 6.44 4.15 12.73
CA GLN A 43 7.23 3.09 13.37
C GLN A 43 6.57 2.53 14.63
N ASP A 44 5.74 3.33 15.27
CA ASP A 44 5.02 2.95 16.49
C ASP A 44 3.59 2.51 16.13
N GLU A 45 3.15 1.43 16.75
CA GLU A 45 1.77 0.99 16.62
C GLU A 45 0.82 1.99 17.27
N LEU A 46 -0.17 2.46 16.54
CA LEU A 46 -1.27 3.28 17.08
C LEU A 46 -2.20 2.43 17.97
N ARG A 47 -2.28 1.14 17.66
CA ARG A 47 -2.97 0.11 18.45
C ARG A 47 -2.21 -1.21 18.34
N PRO A 48 -2.22 -2.06 19.38
CA PRO A 48 -1.57 -3.36 19.32
C PRO A 48 -2.01 -4.15 18.08
N SER A 49 -1.03 -4.65 17.30
CA SER A 49 -1.29 -5.42 16.08
C SER A 49 -1.43 -6.93 16.30
N GLY A 50 -1.27 -7.38 17.55
CA GLY A 50 -1.43 -8.78 17.92
C GLY A 50 -0.41 -9.74 17.32
N GLY A 51 0.83 -9.27 17.08
CA GLY A 51 1.91 -10.14 16.59
C GLY A 51 2.17 -10.08 15.10
N GLY A 52 1.75 -9.01 14.42
CA GLY A 52 2.09 -8.75 13.02
C GLY A 52 0.95 -9.00 12.02
N VAL A 53 1.27 -8.90 10.73
CA VAL A 53 0.28 -8.99 9.63
C VAL A 53 -0.48 -10.32 9.60
N TYR A 54 0.09 -11.35 10.19
CA TYR A 54 -0.50 -12.69 10.28
C TYR A 54 -0.63 -13.16 11.73
N GLY A 55 -0.61 -12.23 12.71
CA GLY A 55 -0.78 -12.56 14.12
C GLY A 55 -2.03 -13.41 14.38
N ASP A 56 -2.17 -13.87 15.61
CA ASP A 56 -3.25 -14.74 16.12
C ASP A 56 -4.68 -14.19 15.94
N GLY A 57 -4.83 -13.10 15.20
CA GLY A 57 -6.09 -12.45 14.93
C GLY A 57 -6.53 -11.44 15.98
N VAL A 58 -5.73 -11.22 17.00
CA VAL A 58 -5.98 -10.20 18.03
C VAL A 58 -5.24 -8.91 17.66
N GLY A 59 -5.96 -7.81 17.50
CA GLY A 59 -5.39 -6.49 17.26
C GLY A 59 -5.53 -5.97 15.82
N MET A 60 -5.16 -4.69 15.64
CA MET A 60 -5.33 -3.96 14.38
C MET A 60 -4.09 -4.15 13.50
N LYS A 61 -4.23 -4.81 12.37
CA LYS A 61 -3.12 -5.05 11.42
C LYS A 61 -2.51 -3.73 10.91
N PRO A 62 -1.20 -3.70 10.57
CA PRO A 62 -0.55 -2.51 10.01
C PRO A 62 -1.28 -1.94 8.79
N THR A 63 -1.85 -2.80 7.95
CA THR A 63 -2.63 -2.42 6.77
C THR A 63 -3.90 -1.63 7.10
N TRP A 64 -4.47 -1.80 8.28
CA TRP A 64 -5.56 -0.97 8.76
C TRP A 64 -5.06 0.31 9.44
N GLN A 65 -3.94 0.24 10.17
CA GLN A 65 -3.39 1.39 10.88
C GLN A 65 -2.90 2.50 9.94
N ARG A 66 -2.49 2.18 8.70
CA ARG A 66 -2.06 3.19 7.71
C ARG A 66 -3.15 4.21 7.36
N TRP A 67 -4.43 3.88 7.56
CA TRP A 67 -5.54 4.78 7.26
C TRP A 67 -5.68 5.92 8.27
N HIS A 68 -4.94 5.87 9.40
CA HIS A 68 -4.76 7.01 10.30
C HIS A 68 -3.75 8.04 9.81
N VAL A 69 -3.30 7.93 8.58
CA VAL A 69 -2.24 8.80 8.04
C VAL A 69 -2.50 10.28 8.28
N PHE A 70 -3.70 10.77 8.00
CA PHE A 70 -4.00 12.19 8.18
C PHE A 70 -4.03 12.60 9.66
N ASP A 71 -4.52 11.74 10.54
CA ASP A 71 -4.47 11.97 11.99
C ASP A 71 -3.03 12.05 12.50
N VAL A 72 -2.15 11.19 11.99
CA VAL A 72 -0.72 11.18 12.32
C VAL A 72 -0.03 12.45 11.82
N LEU A 73 -0.29 12.86 10.58
CA LEU A 73 0.31 14.06 10.00
C LEU A 73 -0.13 15.32 10.77
N ASP A 74 -1.42 15.43 11.08
CA ASP A 74 -1.97 16.55 11.82
C ASP A 74 -1.46 16.60 13.28
N ALA A 75 -1.35 15.45 13.96
CA ALA A 75 -0.84 15.38 15.32
C ALA A 75 0.65 15.78 15.43
N ASN A 76 1.37 15.76 14.31
CA ASN A 76 2.77 16.16 14.21
C ASN A 76 2.98 17.50 13.48
N ASP A 77 1.91 18.29 13.28
CA ASP A 77 1.95 19.60 12.61
C ASP A 77 2.62 19.56 11.23
N VAL A 78 2.49 18.45 10.49
CA VAL A 78 3.05 18.30 9.15
C VAL A 78 2.13 19.00 8.14
N ASP A 79 2.64 19.97 7.38
CA ASP A 79 1.91 20.59 6.28
C ASP A 79 2.00 19.75 5.01
N TYR A 80 0.88 19.19 4.57
CA TYR A 80 0.79 18.30 3.40
C TYR A 80 -0.27 18.75 2.41
N GLU A 81 -0.08 18.40 1.15
CA GLU A 81 -1.08 18.55 0.08
C GLU A 81 -1.53 17.17 -0.43
N ASN A 82 -0.58 16.33 -0.83
CA ASN A 82 -0.84 14.98 -1.31
C ASN A 82 -0.11 13.95 -0.46
N VAL A 83 -0.69 12.77 -0.34
CA VAL A 83 -0.13 11.64 0.42
C VAL A 83 -0.20 10.38 -0.44
N ALA A 84 0.93 9.69 -0.58
CA ALA A 84 0.99 8.33 -1.12
C ALA A 84 1.16 7.33 0.02
N LEU A 85 0.18 6.45 0.21
CA LEU A 85 0.32 5.26 1.07
C LEU A 85 1.05 4.17 0.30
N VAL A 86 2.16 3.70 0.83
CA VAL A 86 3.03 2.74 0.15
C VAL A 86 3.40 1.60 1.08
N ASP A 87 3.26 0.35 0.61
CA ASP A 87 3.67 -0.83 1.35
C ASP A 87 5.20 -0.96 1.42
N VAL A 88 5.72 -1.39 2.57
CA VAL A 88 7.18 -1.50 2.80
C VAL A 88 7.85 -2.66 2.05
N ASP A 89 7.10 -3.53 1.42
CA ASP A 89 7.63 -4.54 0.50
C ASP A 89 7.66 -4.05 -0.95
N THR A 90 7.86 -2.74 -1.14
CA THR A 90 8.05 -2.10 -2.44
C THR A 90 9.47 -1.56 -2.59
N MET A 91 9.90 -1.43 -3.83
CA MET A 91 11.08 -0.65 -4.22
C MET A 91 10.71 0.25 -5.39
N VAL A 92 11.23 1.48 -5.42
CA VAL A 92 10.93 2.45 -6.49
C VAL A 92 12.13 2.60 -7.42
N HIS A 93 11.86 2.65 -8.73
CA HIS A 93 12.87 2.88 -9.76
C HIS A 93 13.47 4.28 -9.62
N TRP A 94 14.78 4.44 -9.85
CA TRP A 94 15.51 5.70 -9.72
C TRP A 94 15.02 6.80 -10.67
N ASP A 95 14.39 6.45 -11.79
CA ASP A 95 13.78 7.38 -12.75
C ASP A 95 12.25 7.33 -12.75
N CYS A 96 11.63 6.80 -11.67
CA CYS A 96 10.18 6.83 -11.52
C CYS A 96 9.68 8.28 -11.63
N PRO A 97 8.73 8.57 -12.53
CA PRO A 97 8.15 9.89 -12.66
C PRO A 97 7.35 10.28 -11.40
N ASN A 98 7.02 11.56 -11.29
CA ASN A 98 6.21 12.04 -10.18
C ASN A 98 4.75 11.59 -10.34
N PHE A 99 4.35 10.57 -9.61
CA PHE A 99 3.01 10.00 -9.66
C PHE A 99 1.94 10.90 -9.03
N PHE A 100 2.31 11.90 -8.24
CA PHE A 100 1.34 12.88 -7.71
C PHE A 100 0.72 13.72 -8.81
N ASP A 101 1.47 14.01 -9.87
CA ASP A 101 0.97 14.74 -11.03
C ASP A 101 -0.07 13.91 -11.80
N GLU A 102 0.15 12.58 -11.93
CA GLU A 102 -0.80 11.67 -12.59
C GLU A 102 -2.05 11.42 -11.75
N ALA A 103 -1.94 11.49 -10.42
CA ALA A 103 -3.07 11.34 -9.51
C ALA A 103 -4.07 12.50 -9.61
N ASN A 104 -3.61 13.68 -10.04
CA ASN A 104 -4.44 14.86 -10.31
C ASN A 104 -5.41 15.22 -9.17
N GLY A 105 -4.98 15.03 -7.92
CA GLY A 105 -5.76 15.30 -6.71
C GLY A 105 -6.96 14.36 -6.49
N GLU A 106 -7.10 13.28 -7.24
CA GLU A 106 -8.14 12.26 -7.03
C GLU A 106 -7.64 11.09 -6.17
N PHE A 107 -8.56 10.30 -5.59
CA PHE A 107 -8.21 9.04 -4.96
C PHE A 107 -7.70 8.10 -6.06
N SER A 108 -6.41 7.83 -6.06
CA SER A 108 -5.75 7.13 -7.14
C SER A 108 -5.14 5.83 -6.65
N ALA A 109 -5.36 4.76 -7.38
CA ALA A 109 -4.87 3.41 -7.07
C ALA A 109 -4.48 2.67 -8.33
N VAL A 110 -3.80 1.53 -8.19
CA VAL A 110 -3.44 0.66 -9.31
C VAL A 110 -4.31 -0.59 -9.30
N GLN A 111 -4.88 -0.92 -10.46
CA GLN A 111 -5.72 -2.11 -10.63
C GLN A 111 -4.95 -3.40 -10.27
N ASP A 112 -5.57 -4.28 -9.49
CA ASP A 112 -5.05 -5.62 -9.20
C ASP A 112 -5.49 -6.61 -10.29
N LYS A 113 -4.57 -6.94 -11.20
CA LYS A 113 -4.88 -7.69 -12.43
C LYS A 113 -4.68 -9.21 -12.31
N PHE A 114 -4.14 -9.73 -11.19
CA PHE A 114 -3.57 -11.08 -11.22
C PHE A 114 -4.36 -12.16 -10.48
N PHE A 115 -4.99 -11.85 -9.37
CA PHE A 115 -5.71 -12.85 -8.60
C PHE A 115 -7.22 -12.78 -8.83
N ILE A 116 -7.66 -13.08 -10.06
CA ILE A 116 -9.08 -13.01 -10.45
C ILE A 116 -9.95 -13.83 -9.49
N GLU A 117 -9.57 -15.08 -9.20
CA GLU A 117 -10.31 -15.95 -8.28
C GLU A 117 -10.39 -15.37 -6.87
N TRP A 118 -9.25 -14.87 -6.36
CA TRP A 118 -9.22 -14.23 -5.06
C TRP A 118 -10.05 -12.95 -5.03
N SER A 119 -9.89 -12.07 -6.01
CA SER A 119 -10.64 -10.83 -6.09
C SER A 119 -12.14 -11.09 -6.15
N HIS A 120 -12.55 -12.04 -6.99
CA HIS A 120 -13.97 -12.43 -7.12
C HIS A 120 -14.53 -12.99 -5.79
N ARG A 121 -13.80 -13.91 -5.15
CA ARG A 121 -14.20 -14.49 -3.87
C ARG A 121 -14.26 -13.44 -2.76
N SER A 122 -13.29 -12.54 -2.72
CA SER A 122 -13.20 -11.48 -1.72
C SER A 122 -14.31 -10.44 -1.91
N ILE A 123 -14.55 -9.99 -3.15
CA ILE A 123 -15.68 -9.09 -3.48
C ILE A 123 -16.97 -9.72 -2.99
N LYS A 124 -17.26 -10.97 -3.39
CA LYS A 124 -18.47 -11.66 -2.95
C LYS A 124 -18.54 -11.81 -1.42
N GLY A 125 -17.40 -12.03 -0.77
CA GLY A 125 -17.32 -12.24 0.66
C GLY A 125 -17.54 -11.00 1.53
N TYR A 126 -17.59 -9.80 0.92
CA TYR A 126 -17.89 -8.53 1.61
C TYR A 126 -19.16 -7.84 1.08
N GLN A 127 -19.86 -8.46 0.13
CA GLN A 127 -21.03 -7.85 -0.53
C GLN A 127 -22.15 -7.47 0.43
N ASP A 128 -22.30 -8.18 1.53
CA ASP A 128 -23.36 -7.97 2.54
C ASP A 128 -23.18 -6.66 3.32
N PHE A 129 -21.96 -6.15 3.49
CA PHE A 129 -21.72 -4.82 4.05
C PHE A 129 -22.20 -3.70 3.12
N TRP A 130 -22.16 -3.93 1.82
CA TRP A 130 -22.53 -2.95 0.78
C TRP A 130 -23.41 -3.59 -0.29
N PRO A 131 -24.68 -3.98 0.03
CA PRO A 131 -25.54 -4.74 -0.87
C PRO A 131 -25.84 -4.02 -2.19
N ASP A 132 -25.85 -2.70 -2.20
CA ASP A 132 -26.16 -1.87 -3.35
C ASP A 132 -24.93 -1.53 -4.21
N VAL A 133 -23.72 -1.71 -3.70
CA VAL A 133 -22.49 -1.43 -4.45
C VAL A 133 -22.10 -2.63 -5.29
N LYS A 134 -22.06 -2.46 -6.62
CA LYS A 134 -21.67 -3.50 -7.56
C LYS A 134 -20.42 -3.12 -8.31
N PHE A 135 -19.45 -3.98 -8.32
CA PHE A 135 -18.25 -3.91 -9.15
C PHE A 135 -17.66 -5.32 -9.29
N ASP A 136 -16.72 -5.47 -10.19
CA ASP A 136 -16.04 -6.74 -10.43
C ASP A 136 -14.50 -6.59 -10.33
N TRP A 137 -13.82 -7.70 -10.57
CA TRP A 137 -12.37 -7.76 -10.48
C TRP A 137 -11.66 -6.83 -11.49
N THR A 138 -12.30 -6.45 -12.59
CA THR A 138 -11.69 -5.58 -13.62
C THR A 138 -11.45 -4.16 -13.13
N THR A 139 -12.11 -3.77 -12.05
CA THR A 139 -11.95 -2.48 -11.39
C THR A 139 -11.47 -2.59 -9.95
N TYR A 140 -11.09 -3.81 -9.51
CA TYR A 140 -10.53 -4.05 -8.20
C TYR A 140 -9.09 -3.56 -8.13
N PHE A 141 -8.73 -2.78 -7.11
CA PHE A 141 -7.38 -2.24 -6.96
C PHE A 141 -6.65 -2.82 -5.75
N ASN A 142 -5.32 -2.76 -5.81
CA ASN A 142 -4.43 -3.14 -4.73
C ASN A 142 -4.16 -1.94 -3.81
N CYS A 143 -4.22 -2.14 -2.50
CA CYS A 143 -4.00 -1.09 -1.52
C CYS A 143 -2.52 -0.85 -1.15
N GLY A 144 -1.58 -1.55 -1.77
CA GLY A 144 -0.15 -1.37 -1.49
C GLY A 144 0.47 -0.11 -2.11
N PHE A 145 -0.29 0.58 -2.95
CA PHE A 145 0.09 1.88 -3.51
C PHE A 145 -1.17 2.70 -3.79
N ILE A 146 -1.41 3.74 -3.01
CA ILE A 146 -2.56 4.63 -3.13
C ILE A 146 -2.08 6.06 -3.01
N VAL A 147 -2.56 6.94 -3.90
CA VAL A 147 -2.31 8.38 -3.82
C VAL A 147 -3.62 9.09 -3.49
N MET A 148 -3.54 9.99 -2.51
CA MET A 148 -4.64 10.79 -2.03
C MET A 148 -4.20 12.24 -1.85
N ASN A 149 -5.13 13.14 -1.60
CA ASN A 149 -4.81 14.46 -1.10
C ASN A 149 -5.67 14.78 0.12
N LYS A 150 -5.43 15.93 0.75
CA LYS A 150 -6.10 16.28 2.02
C LYS A 150 -7.64 16.34 1.95
N LYS A 151 -8.25 16.43 0.77
CA LYS A 151 -9.72 16.34 0.63
C LYS A 151 -10.26 14.94 1.00
N HIS A 152 -9.40 13.90 0.99
CA HIS A 152 -9.77 12.52 1.33
C HIS A 152 -9.63 12.19 2.83
N ARG A 153 -9.34 13.18 3.68
CA ARG A 153 -9.21 13.00 5.13
C ARG A 153 -10.44 12.34 5.74
N ASP A 154 -11.64 12.87 5.44
CA ASP A 154 -12.89 12.33 5.98
C ASP A 154 -13.15 10.91 5.45
N PHE A 155 -12.72 10.60 4.24
CA PHE A 155 -12.79 9.24 3.71
C PHE A 155 -11.89 8.28 4.49
N CYS A 156 -10.66 8.66 4.81
CA CYS A 156 -9.77 7.83 5.65
C CYS A 156 -10.37 7.61 7.04
N LYS A 157 -10.96 8.66 7.64
CA LYS A 157 -11.70 8.53 8.89
C LYS A 157 -12.86 7.55 8.78
N THR A 158 -13.62 7.58 7.70
CA THR A 158 -14.71 6.61 7.46
C THR A 158 -14.17 5.18 7.42
N ILE A 159 -12.98 4.94 6.83
CA ILE A 159 -12.34 3.62 6.80
C ILE A 159 -11.99 3.14 8.22
N THR A 160 -11.39 4.00 9.03
CA THR A 160 -11.02 3.64 10.41
C THR A 160 -12.25 3.44 11.30
N ASP A 161 -13.27 4.30 11.17
CA ASP A 161 -14.54 4.15 11.87
C ASP A 161 -15.24 2.82 11.51
N PHE A 162 -15.24 2.45 10.23
CA PHE A 162 -15.76 1.17 9.76
C PHE A 162 -15.01 -0.01 10.40
N TYR A 163 -13.68 0.04 10.47
CA TYR A 163 -12.89 -0.98 11.15
C TYR A 163 -13.30 -1.13 12.61
N TYR A 164 -13.37 -0.03 13.36
CA TYR A 164 -13.71 -0.06 14.78
C TYR A 164 -15.13 -0.58 15.06
N GLN A 165 -16.07 -0.27 14.18
CA GLN A 165 -17.47 -0.73 14.31
C GLN A 165 -17.62 -2.22 14.00
N ASN A 166 -16.72 -2.81 13.21
CA ASN A 166 -16.86 -4.16 12.67
C ASN A 166 -15.63 -5.04 12.95
N GLU A 167 -14.80 -4.70 13.93
CA GLU A 167 -13.49 -5.34 14.16
C GLU A 167 -13.61 -6.86 14.29
N ASP A 168 -14.53 -7.37 15.10
CA ASP A 168 -14.71 -8.79 15.36
C ASP A 168 -15.17 -9.54 14.09
N GLU A 169 -16.11 -8.98 13.35
CA GLU A 169 -16.62 -9.57 12.12
C GLU A 169 -15.55 -9.55 11.00
N LEU A 170 -14.81 -8.47 10.88
CA LEU A 170 -13.70 -8.37 9.93
C LEU A 170 -12.62 -9.40 10.24
N ARG A 171 -12.31 -9.59 11.53
CA ARG A 171 -11.35 -10.58 12.00
C ARG A 171 -11.81 -11.98 11.66
N ASP A 172 -13.03 -12.35 12.01
CA ASP A 172 -13.60 -13.66 11.70
C ASP A 172 -13.60 -13.93 10.18
N ARG A 173 -14.06 -12.96 9.41
CA ARG A 173 -14.14 -13.05 7.95
C ARG A 173 -12.77 -13.26 7.30
N GLN A 174 -11.76 -12.53 7.77
CA GLN A 174 -10.40 -12.62 7.24
C GLN A 174 -9.67 -13.89 7.67
N HIS A 175 -9.87 -14.37 8.88
CA HIS A 175 -9.17 -15.54 9.40
C HIS A 175 -9.91 -16.86 9.11
N ASN A 176 -11.22 -16.90 9.32
CA ASN A 176 -11.99 -18.14 9.27
C ASN A 176 -12.66 -18.36 7.92
N THR A 177 -13.31 -17.33 7.36
CA THR A 177 -14.12 -17.46 6.15
C THR A 177 -13.27 -17.34 4.88
N LEU A 178 -12.57 -16.23 4.70
CA LEU A 178 -11.75 -15.97 3.51
C LEU A 178 -10.33 -16.53 3.66
N LYS A 179 -9.87 -16.72 4.90
CA LYS A 179 -8.52 -17.19 5.29
C LYS A 179 -7.39 -16.32 4.76
N LYS A 180 -7.67 -15.07 4.44
CA LYS A 180 -6.71 -14.12 3.87
C LYS A 180 -7.36 -12.74 3.72
N GLY A 181 -6.53 -11.73 3.49
CA GLY A 181 -6.98 -10.37 3.24
C GLY A 181 -6.87 -9.46 4.47
N SER A 182 -7.17 -8.19 4.23
CA SER A 182 -7.19 -7.14 5.25
C SER A 182 -8.12 -6.00 4.80
N ASP A 183 -7.62 -4.80 4.68
CA ASP A 183 -8.35 -3.58 4.33
C ASP A 183 -8.75 -3.48 2.84
N GLN A 184 -8.04 -4.15 1.94
CA GLN A 184 -8.16 -3.93 0.50
C GLN A 184 -9.60 -4.04 -0.04
N THR A 185 -10.34 -5.10 0.31
CA THR A 185 -11.70 -5.28 -0.23
C THR A 185 -12.70 -4.30 0.39
N PRO A 186 -12.73 -4.08 1.72
CA PRO A 186 -13.53 -3.01 2.30
C PRO A 186 -13.28 -1.65 1.64
N VAL A 187 -12.03 -1.24 1.48
CA VAL A 187 -11.71 0.04 0.85
C VAL A 187 -12.16 0.11 -0.62
N ASN A 188 -12.07 -1.00 -1.36
CA ASN A 188 -12.63 -1.08 -2.70
C ASN A 188 -14.15 -0.86 -2.74
N TYR A 189 -14.89 -1.31 -1.73
CA TYR A 189 -16.32 -1.01 -1.58
C TYR A 189 -16.57 0.43 -1.17
N MET A 190 -15.86 0.91 -0.15
CA MET A 190 -16.09 2.20 0.46
C MET A 190 -15.87 3.35 -0.50
N ILE A 191 -14.81 3.29 -1.33
CA ILE A 191 -14.56 4.34 -2.33
C ILE A 191 -15.68 4.43 -3.37
N ARG A 192 -16.30 3.31 -3.71
CA ARG A 192 -17.44 3.25 -4.66
C ARG A 192 -18.77 3.65 -4.03
N ALA A 193 -18.88 3.50 -2.72
CA ALA A 193 -20.02 3.98 -1.93
C ALA A 193 -19.93 5.47 -1.60
N SER A 194 -18.80 6.11 -1.86
CA SER A 194 -18.53 7.51 -1.57
C SER A 194 -18.71 8.38 -2.82
N ASP A 195 -18.74 9.71 -2.63
CA ASP A 195 -18.76 10.69 -3.71
C ASP A 195 -17.38 10.99 -4.31
N TYR A 196 -16.32 10.35 -3.78
CA TYR A 196 -14.97 10.54 -4.29
C TYR A 196 -14.75 9.81 -5.60
N LYS A 197 -14.06 10.46 -6.51
CA LYS A 197 -13.71 9.86 -7.79
C LYS A 197 -12.50 8.95 -7.64
N LEU A 198 -12.64 7.70 -8.08
CA LEU A 198 -11.54 6.74 -8.21
C LEU A 198 -10.84 6.95 -9.55
N ASN A 199 -9.54 7.23 -9.50
CA ASN A 199 -8.65 7.30 -10.65
C ASN A 199 -7.72 6.08 -10.69
N PHE A 200 -7.53 5.47 -11.87
CA PHE A 200 -6.59 4.38 -12.05
C PHE A 200 -5.28 4.88 -12.65
N LEU A 201 -4.21 4.73 -11.89
CA LEU A 201 -2.85 4.94 -12.35
C LEU A 201 -2.38 3.75 -13.22
N SER A 202 -1.35 3.98 -14.01
CA SER A 202 -0.67 2.91 -14.75
C SER A 202 -0.21 1.80 -13.80
N ASP A 203 -0.30 0.53 -14.25
CA ASP A 203 0.18 -0.63 -13.50
C ASP A 203 1.70 -0.59 -13.21
N LYS A 204 2.45 0.25 -13.90
CA LYS A 204 3.85 0.53 -13.60
C LYS A 204 4.10 1.08 -12.20
N PHE A 205 3.12 1.79 -11.60
CA PHE A 205 3.25 2.37 -10.25
C PHE A 205 2.94 1.39 -9.11
N ASN A 206 2.49 0.18 -9.44
CA ASN A 206 2.37 -0.90 -8.46
C ASN A 206 2.48 -2.24 -9.19
N LEU A 207 3.68 -2.53 -9.69
CA LEU A 207 3.97 -3.78 -10.39
C LEU A 207 4.00 -4.93 -9.36
N SER A 208 2.83 -5.42 -9.00
CA SER A 208 2.61 -6.47 -8.01
C SER A 208 2.70 -7.87 -8.62
N GLN A 209 2.75 -8.92 -7.78
CA GLN A 209 2.75 -10.33 -8.19
C GLN A 209 3.89 -10.67 -9.17
N LEU A 210 5.08 -10.17 -8.89
CA LEU A 210 6.26 -10.28 -9.76
C LEU A 210 6.57 -11.71 -10.18
N HIS A 211 6.33 -12.69 -9.29
CA HIS A 211 6.54 -14.11 -9.55
C HIS A 211 5.60 -14.69 -10.62
N MET A 212 4.45 -14.07 -10.85
CA MET A 212 3.47 -14.49 -11.85
C MET A 212 3.64 -13.79 -13.20
N ARG A 213 4.40 -12.70 -13.23
CA ARG A 213 4.56 -11.87 -14.43
C ARG A 213 5.72 -12.28 -15.34
N GLY A 214 6.61 -13.17 -14.89
CA GLY A 214 7.84 -13.49 -15.61
C GLY A 214 8.88 -12.36 -15.66
N VAL A 215 8.64 -11.24 -14.98
CA VAL A 215 9.51 -10.04 -15.01
C VAL A 215 10.80 -10.19 -14.21
N LEU A 216 10.91 -11.24 -13.39
CA LEU A 216 12.13 -11.54 -12.62
C LEU A 216 13.23 -12.20 -13.46
N GLN A 217 13.03 -12.31 -14.78
CA GLN A 217 13.99 -12.87 -15.71
C GLN A 217 14.77 -11.72 -16.38
N GLY A 218 16.07 -11.66 -16.14
CA GLY A 218 16.93 -10.61 -16.69
C GLY A 218 16.53 -9.21 -16.23
N ASN A 219 16.55 -8.25 -17.15
CA ASN A 219 16.28 -6.85 -16.86
C ASN A 219 14.80 -6.45 -16.96
N LEU A 220 13.91 -7.38 -17.25
CA LEU A 220 12.48 -7.07 -17.50
C LEU A 220 11.82 -6.35 -16.31
N LEU A 221 12.25 -6.64 -15.08
CA LEU A 221 11.77 -5.95 -13.88
C LEU A 221 11.97 -4.43 -14.00
N PHE A 222 13.16 -4.00 -14.45
CA PHE A 222 13.53 -2.59 -14.51
C PHE A 222 12.90 -1.86 -15.69
N GLU A 223 12.54 -2.58 -16.75
CA GLU A 223 11.94 -2.02 -17.96
C GLU A 223 10.42 -1.88 -17.87
N THR A 224 9.78 -2.70 -17.02
CA THR A 224 8.32 -2.84 -17.01
C THR A 224 7.62 -2.06 -15.91
N GLY A 225 8.30 -1.67 -14.83
CA GLY A 225 7.65 -1.01 -13.69
C GLY A 225 8.45 0.12 -13.09
N TRP A 226 7.73 1.08 -12.50
CA TRP A 226 8.29 2.17 -11.72
C TRP A 226 8.32 1.88 -10.21
N VAL A 227 7.31 1.19 -9.70
CA VAL A 227 7.27 0.71 -8.32
C VAL A 227 7.07 -0.81 -8.35
N TRP A 228 8.06 -1.53 -7.86
CA TRP A 228 8.06 -2.99 -7.79
C TRP A 228 7.56 -3.43 -6.44
N HIS A 229 6.47 -4.19 -6.42
CA HIS A 229 5.82 -4.65 -5.20
C HIS A 229 6.08 -6.14 -5.01
N PHE A 230 6.87 -6.49 -4.01
CA PHE A 230 7.32 -7.86 -3.72
C PHE A 230 6.31 -8.64 -2.87
N ASN A 231 5.02 -8.39 -3.08
CA ASN A 231 3.95 -9.14 -2.42
C ASN A 231 3.88 -10.60 -2.94
N GLY A 232 3.27 -11.49 -2.14
CA GLY A 232 3.05 -12.88 -2.53
C GLY A 232 4.27 -13.81 -2.40
N PHE A 233 5.42 -13.32 -1.97
CA PHE A 233 6.57 -14.13 -1.60
C PHE A 233 6.55 -14.49 -0.11
N ASP A 234 7.11 -15.66 0.25
CA ASP A 234 7.47 -15.91 1.65
C ASP A 234 8.52 -14.89 2.12
N LYS A 235 8.58 -14.68 3.41
CA LYS A 235 9.39 -13.65 4.04
C LYS A 235 10.87 -13.73 3.66
N THR A 236 11.47 -14.92 3.80
CA THR A 236 12.91 -15.12 3.55
C THR A 236 13.24 -14.88 2.09
N LYS A 237 12.42 -15.42 1.18
CA LYS A 237 12.60 -15.23 -0.26
C LYS A 237 12.42 -13.77 -0.67
N ARG A 238 11.45 -13.06 -0.06
CA ARG A 238 11.21 -11.63 -0.30
C ARG A 238 12.44 -10.80 0.06
N ASN A 239 12.96 -10.97 1.28
CA ASN A 239 14.14 -10.24 1.73
C ASN A 239 15.35 -10.49 0.82
N GLN A 240 15.63 -11.76 0.51
CA GLN A 240 16.74 -12.10 -0.37
C GLN A 240 16.57 -11.47 -1.76
N LEU A 241 15.39 -11.57 -2.36
CA LEU A 241 15.10 -11.01 -3.68
C LEU A 241 15.26 -9.48 -3.70
N MET A 242 14.71 -8.77 -2.71
CA MET A 242 14.85 -7.32 -2.61
C MET A 242 16.31 -6.91 -2.42
N LYS A 243 17.08 -7.67 -1.64
CA LYS A 243 18.53 -7.49 -1.47
C LYS A 243 19.29 -7.68 -2.78
N ASP A 244 18.97 -8.72 -3.54
CA ASP A 244 19.62 -9.00 -4.83
C ASP A 244 19.31 -7.92 -5.87
N VAL A 245 18.05 -7.48 -5.93
CA VAL A 245 17.64 -6.34 -6.74
C VAL A 245 18.43 -5.10 -6.35
N TRP A 246 18.48 -4.75 -5.05
CA TRP A 246 19.26 -3.60 -4.59
C TRP A 246 20.73 -3.70 -4.98
N ASN A 247 21.37 -4.83 -4.77
CA ASN A 247 22.79 -5.01 -5.12
C ASN A 247 23.06 -4.81 -6.62
N THR A 248 22.08 -5.12 -7.45
CA THR A 248 22.17 -4.93 -8.91
C THR A 248 22.05 -3.45 -9.29
N ILE A 249 21.16 -2.70 -8.64
CA ILE A 249 20.76 -1.36 -9.09
C ILE A 249 21.33 -0.19 -8.27
N LYS A 250 21.94 -0.45 -7.11
CA LYS A 250 22.37 0.60 -6.15
C LYS A 250 23.24 1.71 -6.76
N GLY A 251 23.96 1.39 -7.84
CA GLY A 251 24.78 2.38 -8.57
C GLY A 251 23.97 3.49 -9.26
N ASN A 252 22.67 3.29 -9.47
CA ASN A 252 21.78 4.29 -10.08
C ASN A 252 21.22 5.29 -9.06
N TYR A 253 21.31 4.98 -7.74
CA TYR A 253 20.77 5.80 -6.67
C TYR A 253 21.80 6.77 -6.12
N VAL A 254 22.28 7.67 -6.99
CA VAL A 254 23.26 8.71 -6.65
C VAL A 254 22.65 10.07 -6.94
N LEU A 255 22.41 10.86 -5.89
CA LEU A 255 21.98 12.25 -6.04
C LEU A 255 23.11 13.04 -6.70
N LYS A 256 22.85 13.62 -7.86
CA LYS A 256 23.78 14.58 -8.47
C LYS A 256 23.84 15.81 -7.58
N LYS A 257 25.04 16.19 -7.18
CA LYS A 257 25.31 17.42 -6.41
C LYS A 257 25.00 18.66 -7.22
#